data_5f75019a19b184c0ac76774e1581c081
#
_entry.id   5f75019a19b184c0ac76774e1581c081
#
_cell.length_a   1.000
_cell.length_b   1.000
_cell.length_c   1.000
_cell.angle_alpha   90.00
_cell.angle_beta   90.00
_cell.angle_gamma   90.00
#
_symmetry.space_group_name_H-M   'P 1'
#
loop_
_entity.id
_entity.type
_entity.pdbx_description
1 polymer ?
#
loop_
_entity_poly.entity_id
_entity_poly.type
_entity_poly.pdbx_seq_one_letter_code
_entity_poly.pdbx_strand_id
1 'polypeptide(L)'
;VRVLHTNHSHPEKRRLLESKGRLNFACPYCGDSTDNVRKKRGNLYWNDLFFHCYNCSAHASLDVFLAEHNQNFEGDDRIDVINYIKENRKHFSLGENLDFYLFDKAKELALTFDELALGFNVYPINTLTYQAYPYLKSRLLHHKTERFAFDPRRRELYVFNLTPEGKILGFQTRDLGGSGGPKYKTWNIERIYDRLKLPLDVTEEELDNLNKISMLFGILTVDMARDFSIFEGPIDAMFMNNSIGLTGVKKQIIEFNEIPTARYFFDNDMEGKTRMIEKLKGGQTVFMWDKFIKDFNIPARKVKDLNDLVKWEYTNRTGCLSDLDKYFTNNSLDIIFI
;
A
#
# COMPACT_ATOMS: atom_id res chain seq x y z
N VAL A 1 -18.68 14.80 -21.47
CA VAL A 1 -18.90 14.23 -22.81
C VAL A 1 -18.33 15.12 -23.93
N ARG A 2 -18.47 16.45 -23.89
CA ARG A 2 -17.91 17.35 -24.90
C ARG A 2 -16.37 17.34 -24.99
N VAL A 3 -15.70 16.98 -23.91
CA VAL A 3 -14.24 17.00 -23.73
C VAL A 3 -13.53 15.88 -24.48
N LEU A 4 -14.21 14.78 -24.77
CA LEU A 4 -13.62 13.54 -25.30
C LEU A 4 -13.77 13.39 -26.82
N HIS A 5 -14.11 14.45 -27.55
CA HIS A 5 -14.03 14.44 -29.01
C HIS A 5 -12.55 14.46 -29.41
N THR A 6 -11.98 13.26 -29.48
CA THR A 6 -10.62 13.08 -29.95
C THR A 6 -10.47 13.54 -31.39
N ASN A 7 -9.46 14.34 -31.68
CA ASN A 7 -9.12 14.83 -33.02
C ASN A 7 -8.60 13.72 -33.95
N HIS A 8 -9.20 12.52 -33.91
CA HIS A 8 -8.85 11.48 -34.83
C HIS A 8 -9.39 11.78 -36.23
N SER A 9 -8.55 11.56 -37.25
CA SER A 9 -8.92 11.71 -38.64
C SER A 9 -10.03 10.76 -39.06
N HIS A 10 -10.12 9.55 -38.47
CA HIS A 10 -11.08 8.52 -38.84
C HIS A 10 -12.38 8.61 -38.03
N PRO A 11 -13.59 8.71 -38.67
CA PRO A 11 -14.87 8.86 -37.99
C PRO A 11 -15.20 7.75 -36.98
N GLU A 12 -14.88 6.50 -37.28
CA GLU A 12 -15.12 5.35 -36.41
C GLU A 12 -14.31 5.45 -35.06
N LYS A 13 -13.13 6.06 -35.11
CA LYS A 13 -12.31 6.26 -33.93
C LYS A 13 -12.83 7.38 -33.01
N ARG A 14 -13.64 8.30 -33.53
CA ARG A 14 -14.27 9.38 -32.76
C ARG A 14 -15.49 8.92 -31.97
N ARG A 15 -16.00 7.72 -32.22
CA ARG A 15 -17.20 7.20 -31.57
C ARG A 15 -16.87 6.76 -30.15
N LEU A 16 -17.55 7.35 -29.16
CA LEU A 16 -17.53 6.91 -27.77
C LEU A 16 -18.49 5.73 -27.60
N LEU A 17 -18.05 4.73 -26.83
CA LEU A 17 -18.88 3.62 -26.39
C LEU A 17 -19.02 3.72 -24.86
N GLU A 18 -20.23 4.00 -24.43
CA GLU A 18 -20.56 4.01 -23.01
C GLU A 18 -21.01 2.62 -22.56
N SER A 19 -20.46 2.16 -21.47
CA SER A 19 -20.89 0.97 -20.75
C SER A 19 -20.91 1.28 -19.26
N LYS A 20 -21.51 0.41 -18.46
CA LYS A 20 -21.67 0.60 -17.02
C LYS A 20 -20.33 1.01 -16.36
N GLY A 21 -20.25 2.26 -15.91
CA GLY A 21 -19.07 2.82 -15.21
C GLY A 21 -17.86 3.17 -16.10
N ARG A 22 -17.95 3.05 -17.45
CA ARG A 22 -16.81 3.22 -18.33
C ARG A 22 -17.18 3.87 -19.66
N LEU A 23 -16.32 4.79 -20.14
CA LEU A 23 -16.28 5.27 -21.53
C LEU A 23 -15.12 4.63 -22.26
N ASN A 24 -15.40 3.98 -23.38
CA ASN A 24 -14.40 3.41 -24.26
C ASN A 24 -14.26 4.24 -25.54
N PHE A 25 -13.04 4.61 -25.90
CA PHE A 25 -12.70 5.43 -27.07
C PHE A 25 -11.28 5.15 -27.53
N ALA A 26 -10.90 5.72 -28.69
CA ALA A 26 -9.55 5.61 -29.18
C ALA A 26 -8.58 6.39 -28.26
N CYS A 27 -7.49 5.77 -27.88
CA CYS A 27 -6.51 6.36 -26.96
C CYS A 27 -5.91 7.64 -27.54
N PRO A 28 -5.94 8.78 -26.84
CA PRO A 28 -5.35 10.02 -27.35
C PRO A 28 -3.81 10.00 -27.32
N TYR A 29 -3.20 9.15 -26.50
CA TYR A 29 -1.74 9.04 -26.41
C TYR A 29 -1.13 8.25 -27.58
N CYS A 30 -1.73 7.13 -27.99
CA CYS A 30 -1.17 6.26 -29.02
C CYS A 30 -2.03 6.10 -30.29
N GLY A 31 -3.22 6.67 -30.32
CA GLY A 31 -4.14 6.55 -31.42
C GLY A 31 -4.74 5.15 -31.64
N ASP A 32 -4.42 4.16 -30.78
CA ASP A 32 -4.75 2.75 -30.93
C ASP A 32 -4.09 2.06 -32.15
N SER A 33 -4.61 0.90 -32.52
CA SER A 33 -4.13 0.13 -33.66
C SER A 33 -4.33 0.88 -34.99
N THR A 34 -3.26 1.01 -35.75
CA THR A 34 -3.31 1.53 -37.12
C THR A 34 -4.00 0.55 -38.10
N ASP A 35 -3.90 -0.75 -37.79
CA ASP A 35 -4.40 -1.82 -38.67
C ASP A 35 -5.89 -2.10 -38.51
N ASN A 36 -6.51 -1.64 -37.44
CA ASN A 36 -7.93 -1.87 -37.18
C ASN A 36 -8.60 -0.63 -36.56
N VAL A 37 -9.28 0.13 -37.40
CA VAL A 37 -9.98 1.37 -37.04
C VAL A 37 -11.14 1.19 -36.05
N ARG A 38 -11.62 -0.04 -35.85
CA ARG A 38 -12.69 -0.35 -34.88
C ARG A 38 -12.14 -0.64 -33.48
N LYS A 39 -10.86 -0.92 -33.36
CA LYS A 39 -10.25 -1.16 -32.04
C LYS A 39 -10.11 0.14 -31.27
N LYS A 40 -10.70 0.18 -30.06
CA LYS A 40 -10.67 1.28 -29.11
C LYS A 40 -10.23 0.71 -27.76
N ARG A 41 -9.08 1.11 -27.30
CA ARG A 41 -8.47 0.56 -26.09
C ARG A 41 -8.24 1.60 -25.00
N GLY A 42 -8.55 2.87 -25.28
CA GLY A 42 -8.66 3.91 -24.27
C GLY A 42 -9.95 3.76 -23.47
N ASN A 43 -9.87 3.79 -22.17
CA ASN A 43 -10.99 3.67 -21.27
C ASN A 43 -10.88 4.74 -20.18
N LEU A 44 -11.95 5.51 -20.00
CA LEU A 44 -12.14 6.41 -18.88
C LEU A 44 -13.15 5.77 -17.93
N TYR A 45 -12.72 5.51 -16.73
CA TYR A 45 -13.52 4.93 -15.64
C TYR A 45 -14.06 6.05 -14.77
N TRP A 46 -15.40 6.26 -14.79
CA TRP A 46 -16.03 7.37 -14.06
C TRP A 46 -16.01 7.17 -12.55
N ASN A 47 -16.23 5.92 -12.13
CA ASN A 47 -16.31 5.61 -10.71
C ASN A 47 -14.93 5.70 -10.07
N ASP A 48 -13.89 5.38 -10.86
CA ASP A 48 -12.52 5.30 -10.39
C ASP A 48 -11.71 6.55 -10.75
N LEU A 49 -12.32 7.49 -11.51
CA LEU A 49 -11.76 8.81 -11.88
C LEU A 49 -10.38 8.73 -12.55
N PHE A 50 -10.13 7.68 -13.36
CA PHE A 50 -8.89 7.52 -14.09
C PHE A 50 -9.10 7.09 -15.55
N PHE A 51 -8.07 7.36 -16.37
CA PHE A 51 -7.94 6.87 -17.74
C PHE A 51 -6.90 5.74 -17.80
N HIS A 52 -7.20 4.69 -18.59
CA HIS A 52 -6.23 3.64 -18.91
C HIS A 52 -6.37 3.20 -20.39
N CYS A 53 -5.22 2.95 -21.03
CA CYS A 53 -5.16 2.41 -22.38
C CYS A 53 -4.54 1.00 -22.40
N TYR A 54 -5.32 0.02 -22.84
CA TYR A 54 -4.84 -1.37 -22.97
C TYR A 54 -3.95 -1.62 -24.20
N ASN A 55 -3.54 -0.58 -24.92
CA ASN A 55 -2.61 -0.70 -26.05
C ASN A 55 -1.20 -0.19 -25.71
N CYS A 56 -1.10 0.99 -25.11
CA CYS A 56 0.18 1.62 -24.77
C CYS A 56 0.42 1.69 -23.26
N SER A 57 -0.48 1.14 -22.46
CA SER A 57 -0.44 1.19 -20.99
C SER A 57 -0.45 2.61 -20.40
N ALA A 58 -0.77 3.64 -21.20
CA ALA A 58 -0.93 4.99 -20.67
C ALA A 58 -1.99 4.99 -19.59
N HIS A 59 -1.67 5.60 -18.46
CA HIS A 59 -2.53 5.70 -17.29
C HIS A 59 -2.45 7.14 -16.77
N ALA A 60 -3.58 7.75 -16.44
CA ALA A 60 -3.65 9.09 -15.89
C ALA A 60 -4.89 9.24 -15.01
N SER A 61 -4.78 10.00 -13.92
CA SER A 61 -5.96 10.45 -13.18
C SER A 61 -6.84 11.36 -14.07
N LEU A 62 -8.12 11.47 -13.72
CA LEU A 62 -9.08 12.22 -14.54
C LEU A 62 -8.66 13.66 -14.76
N ASP A 63 -8.17 14.33 -13.71
CA ASP A 63 -7.69 15.71 -13.76
C ASP A 63 -6.48 15.90 -14.68
N VAL A 64 -5.50 14.99 -14.59
CA VAL A 64 -4.33 15.01 -15.47
C VAL A 64 -4.74 14.71 -16.91
N PHE A 65 -5.56 13.68 -17.12
CA PHE A 65 -6.06 13.32 -18.45
C PHE A 65 -6.81 14.48 -19.11
N LEU A 66 -7.67 15.18 -18.37
CA LEU A 66 -8.41 16.32 -18.88
C LEU A 66 -7.51 17.52 -19.14
N ALA A 67 -6.53 17.79 -18.27
CA ALA A 67 -5.57 18.88 -18.46
C ALA A 67 -4.72 18.69 -19.72
N GLU A 68 -4.30 17.44 -20.02
CA GLU A 68 -3.48 17.13 -21.18
C GLU A 68 -4.25 17.12 -22.52
N HIS A 69 -5.54 16.75 -22.49
CA HIS A 69 -6.30 16.47 -23.70
C HIS A 69 -7.47 17.42 -23.95
N ASN A 70 -7.74 18.35 -23.05
CA ASN A 70 -8.75 19.38 -23.23
C ASN A 70 -8.15 20.78 -23.21
N GLN A 71 -7.93 21.36 -24.38
CA GLN A 71 -7.41 22.71 -24.55
C GLN A 71 -8.31 23.82 -23.91
N ASN A 72 -9.56 23.51 -23.60
CA ASN A 72 -10.52 24.40 -22.98
C ASN A 72 -10.80 24.06 -21.51
N PHE A 73 -9.98 23.20 -20.91
CA PHE A 73 -10.12 22.79 -19.50
C PHE A 73 -9.39 23.75 -18.60
N GLU A 74 -9.96 24.94 -18.45
CA GLU A 74 -9.43 26.04 -17.63
C GLU A 74 -10.55 26.65 -16.76
N GLY A 75 -10.18 27.34 -15.70
CA GLY A 75 -11.11 28.10 -14.86
C GLY A 75 -12.07 27.24 -14.05
N ASP A 76 -13.36 27.57 -14.10
CA ASP A 76 -14.40 26.98 -13.25
C ASP A 76 -14.60 25.48 -13.52
N ASP A 77 -14.51 25.05 -14.79
CA ASP A 77 -14.62 23.62 -15.16
C ASP A 77 -13.54 22.76 -14.47
N ARG A 78 -12.33 23.29 -14.31
CA ARG A 78 -11.25 22.61 -13.63
C ARG A 78 -11.51 22.52 -12.13
N ILE A 79 -12.04 23.56 -11.55
CA ILE A 79 -12.41 23.62 -10.12
C ILE A 79 -13.54 22.63 -9.86
N ASP A 80 -14.55 22.59 -10.71
CA ASP A 80 -15.68 21.67 -10.59
C ASP A 80 -15.24 20.21 -10.68
N VAL A 81 -14.34 19.87 -11.60
CA VAL A 81 -13.78 18.51 -11.68
C VAL A 81 -12.91 18.17 -10.46
N ILE A 82 -12.10 19.11 -9.98
CA ILE A 82 -11.31 18.90 -8.75
C ILE A 82 -12.22 18.72 -7.54
N ASN A 83 -13.29 19.49 -7.43
CA ASN A 83 -14.27 19.35 -6.35
C ASN A 83 -15.03 18.03 -6.47
N TYR A 84 -15.47 17.66 -7.69
CA TYR A 84 -16.08 16.37 -7.96
C TYR A 84 -15.13 15.21 -7.60
N ILE A 85 -13.85 15.29 -7.96
CA ILE A 85 -12.83 14.31 -7.57
C ILE A 85 -12.70 14.27 -6.04
N LYS A 86 -12.65 15.41 -5.35
CA LYS A 86 -12.56 15.47 -3.89
C LYS A 86 -13.79 14.88 -3.20
N GLU A 87 -14.97 15.20 -3.69
CA GLU A 87 -16.25 14.72 -3.15
C GLU A 87 -16.45 13.22 -3.40
N ASN A 88 -16.02 12.73 -4.57
CA ASN A 88 -16.15 11.34 -4.98
C ASN A 88 -14.90 10.49 -4.66
N ARG A 89 -13.80 11.09 -4.19
CA ARG A 89 -12.66 10.33 -3.62
C ARG A 89 -13.06 9.41 -2.46
N LYS A 90 -14.21 9.66 -1.84
CA LYS A 90 -14.81 8.76 -0.85
C LYS A 90 -15.24 7.40 -1.43
N HIS A 91 -15.27 7.27 -2.76
CA HIS A 91 -15.67 6.08 -3.50
C HIS A 91 -14.54 5.45 -4.32
N PHE A 92 -13.27 5.77 -4.04
CA PHE A 92 -12.17 5.07 -4.65
C PHE A 92 -12.14 3.63 -4.15
N SER A 93 -12.56 2.71 -5.00
CA SER A 93 -12.32 1.30 -4.75
C SER A 93 -10.82 1.03 -4.97
N LEU A 94 -10.16 0.58 -3.95
CA LEU A 94 -8.82 0.00 -4.02
C LEU A 94 -8.94 -1.39 -4.66
N GLY A 95 -9.01 -1.44 -6.01
CA GLY A 95 -9.35 -2.65 -6.72
C GLY A 95 -10.82 -3.07 -6.47
N GLU A 96 -11.31 -4.12 -7.08
CA GLU A 96 -12.69 -4.62 -6.91
C GLU A 96 -13.06 -5.01 -5.45
N ASN A 97 -12.13 -4.87 -4.48
CA ASN A 97 -12.21 -5.44 -3.15
C ASN A 97 -12.03 -4.46 -1.97
N LEU A 98 -11.86 -3.15 -2.19
CA LEU A 98 -11.73 -2.20 -1.08
C LEU A 98 -12.62 -0.99 -1.29
N ASP A 99 -13.74 -1.00 -0.59
CA ASP A 99 -14.63 0.13 -0.47
C ASP A 99 -14.17 1.05 0.68
N PHE A 100 -14.12 2.37 0.47
CA PHE A 100 -13.81 3.34 1.53
C PHE A 100 -14.83 3.31 2.68
N TYR A 101 -16.06 2.90 2.42
CA TYR A 101 -17.05 2.57 3.45
C TYR A 101 -16.47 1.58 4.47
N LEU A 102 -15.73 0.57 4.01
CA LEU A 102 -15.09 -0.41 4.89
C LEU A 102 -13.97 0.18 5.74
N PHE A 103 -13.30 1.25 5.29
CA PHE A 103 -12.31 1.94 6.12
C PHE A 103 -12.96 2.67 7.29
N ASP A 104 -14.09 3.32 7.07
CA ASP A 104 -14.82 3.97 8.16
C ASP A 104 -15.40 2.92 9.13
N LYS A 105 -15.96 1.83 8.61
CA LYS A 105 -16.38 0.69 9.43
C LYS A 105 -15.23 0.06 10.21
N ALA A 106 -14.05 -0.07 9.60
CA ALA A 106 -12.85 -0.55 10.28
C ALA A 106 -12.42 0.37 11.43
N LYS A 107 -12.51 1.69 11.27
CA LYS A 107 -12.21 2.64 12.37
C LYS A 107 -13.21 2.53 13.51
N GLU A 108 -14.50 2.31 13.20
CA GLU A 108 -15.54 2.10 14.21
C GLU A 108 -15.30 0.84 15.03
N LEU A 109 -14.87 -0.24 14.38
CA LEU A 109 -14.56 -1.52 15.01
C LEU A 109 -13.20 -1.57 15.73
N ALA A 110 -12.37 -0.56 15.55
CA ALA A 110 -11.04 -0.51 16.18
C ALA A 110 -11.17 -0.27 17.70
N LEU A 111 -10.39 -1.04 18.46
CA LEU A 111 -10.47 -1.09 19.92
C LEU A 111 -9.41 -0.17 20.56
N THR A 112 -9.72 0.36 21.72
CA THR A 112 -8.73 0.98 22.61
C THR A 112 -7.80 -0.08 23.20
N PHE A 113 -6.66 0.36 23.73
CA PHE A 113 -5.76 -0.54 24.45
C PHE A 113 -6.42 -1.21 25.66
N ASP A 114 -7.24 -0.47 26.41
CA ASP A 114 -7.91 -0.98 27.61
C ASP A 114 -8.96 -2.05 27.22
N GLU A 115 -9.72 -1.86 26.16
CA GLU A 115 -10.64 -2.86 25.65
C GLU A 115 -9.91 -4.14 25.21
N LEU A 116 -8.77 -4.00 24.50
CA LEU A 116 -7.94 -5.15 24.14
C LEU A 116 -7.42 -5.90 25.36
N ALA A 117 -6.99 -5.18 26.39
CA ALA A 117 -6.44 -5.75 27.62
C ALA A 117 -7.44 -6.60 28.42
N LEU A 118 -8.76 -6.46 28.19
CA LEU A 118 -9.78 -7.32 28.81
C LEU A 118 -9.64 -8.80 28.42
N GLY A 119 -9.17 -9.11 27.21
CA GLY A 119 -9.01 -10.49 26.75
C GLY A 119 -7.60 -10.95 26.46
N PHE A 120 -6.65 -10.01 26.50
CA PHE A 120 -5.23 -10.25 26.23
C PHE A 120 -4.38 -9.78 27.42
N ASN A 121 -3.42 -10.60 27.81
CA ASN A 121 -2.53 -10.27 28.94
C ASN A 121 -1.39 -9.36 28.45
N VAL A 122 -1.73 -8.14 28.04
CA VAL A 122 -0.80 -7.19 27.41
C VAL A 122 -0.50 -5.99 28.29
N TYR A 123 0.75 -5.55 28.24
CA TYR A 123 1.25 -4.42 29.00
C TYR A 123 1.95 -3.42 28.06
N PRO A 124 1.83 -2.11 28.31
CA PRO A 124 2.56 -1.10 27.56
C PRO A 124 4.07 -1.32 27.64
N ILE A 125 4.78 -0.96 26.58
CA ILE A 125 6.23 -1.03 26.53
C ILE A 125 6.83 0.11 27.35
N ASN A 126 7.73 -0.24 28.27
CA ASN A 126 8.53 0.71 29.03
C ASN A 126 9.92 0.11 29.33
N THR A 127 10.78 0.86 29.99
CA THR A 127 12.14 0.43 30.35
C THR A 127 12.19 -0.79 31.26
N LEU A 128 11.11 -1.06 31.99
CA LEU A 128 10.99 -2.20 32.91
C LEU A 128 10.50 -3.48 32.17
N THR A 129 10.17 -3.40 30.91
CA THR A 129 9.75 -4.55 30.11
C THR A 129 10.98 -5.28 29.57
N TYR A 130 11.58 -6.11 30.40
CA TYR A 130 12.91 -6.73 30.27
C TYR A 130 13.24 -7.40 28.91
N GLN A 131 12.26 -7.85 28.16
CA GLN A 131 12.53 -8.54 26.91
C GLN A 131 12.16 -7.70 25.70
N ALA A 132 11.01 -7.03 25.75
CA ALA A 132 10.49 -6.26 24.65
C ALA A 132 11.29 -4.97 24.42
N TYR A 133 11.61 -4.22 25.48
CA TYR A 133 12.32 -2.95 25.34
C TYR A 133 13.74 -3.11 24.75
N PRO A 134 14.60 -4.04 25.23
CA PRO A 134 15.89 -4.30 24.59
C PRO A 134 15.76 -4.75 23.14
N TYR A 135 14.75 -5.57 22.83
CA TYR A 135 14.48 -5.97 21.46
C TYR A 135 14.16 -4.75 20.57
N LEU A 136 13.23 -3.89 21.00
CA LEU A 136 12.88 -2.68 20.24
C LEU A 136 14.07 -1.71 20.14
N LYS A 137 14.90 -1.60 21.18
CA LYS A 137 16.13 -0.81 21.14
C LYS A 137 17.10 -1.34 20.11
N SER A 138 17.29 -2.66 20.04
CA SER A 138 18.14 -3.31 19.03
C SER A 138 17.64 -3.12 17.59
N ARG A 139 16.33 -2.83 17.45
CA ARG A 139 15.67 -2.53 16.18
C ARG A 139 15.54 -1.02 15.91
N LEU A 140 16.01 -0.16 16.81
CA LEU A 140 15.85 1.30 16.74
C LEU A 140 14.38 1.77 16.75
N LEU A 141 13.49 0.99 17.38
CA LEU A 141 12.04 1.24 17.47
C LEU A 141 11.56 1.63 18.89
N HIS A 142 12.47 1.74 19.84
CA HIS A 142 12.15 2.03 21.25
C HIS A 142 11.53 3.41 21.49
N HIS A 143 11.51 4.28 20.49
CA HIS A 143 10.85 5.59 20.50
C HIS A 143 9.41 5.55 19.92
N LYS A 144 8.95 4.39 19.44
CA LYS A 144 7.60 4.16 18.86
C LYS A 144 6.80 3.20 19.74
N THR A 145 6.92 3.36 21.05
CA THR A 145 6.34 2.41 22.03
C THR A 145 4.83 2.29 21.95
N GLU A 146 4.14 3.32 21.49
CA GLU A 146 2.69 3.35 21.26
C GLU A 146 2.21 2.30 20.26
N ARG A 147 3.09 1.82 19.39
CA ARG A 147 2.78 0.80 18.38
C ARG A 147 2.96 -0.63 18.90
N PHE A 148 3.35 -0.78 20.16
CA PHE A 148 3.73 -2.07 20.72
C PHE A 148 3.13 -2.33 22.10
N ALA A 149 2.92 -3.61 22.39
CA ALA A 149 2.69 -4.10 23.74
C ALA A 149 3.42 -5.43 23.95
N PHE A 150 3.46 -5.91 25.17
CA PHE A 150 4.14 -7.16 25.50
C PHE A 150 3.31 -8.03 26.43
N ASP A 151 3.20 -9.33 26.11
CA ASP A 151 2.70 -10.35 27.03
C ASP A 151 3.89 -11.03 27.71
N PRO A 152 4.15 -10.75 29.00
CA PRO A 152 5.28 -11.33 29.71
C PRO A 152 5.12 -12.84 30.01
N ARG A 153 3.88 -13.36 30.05
CA ARG A 153 3.63 -14.78 30.28
C ARG A 153 3.97 -15.61 29.05
N ARG A 154 3.58 -15.10 27.87
CA ARG A 154 3.85 -15.76 26.59
C ARG A 154 5.16 -15.33 25.96
N ARG A 155 5.76 -14.26 26.46
CA ARG A 155 6.94 -13.61 25.89
C ARG A 155 6.70 -13.16 24.45
N GLU A 156 5.50 -12.71 24.17
CA GLU A 156 5.08 -12.25 22.83
C GLU A 156 5.06 -10.72 22.77
N LEU A 157 5.75 -10.16 21.77
CA LEU A 157 5.66 -8.75 21.40
C LEU A 157 4.47 -8.56 20.48
N TYR A 158 3.58 -7.64 20.79
CA TYR A 158 2.45 -7.21 19.98
C TYR A 158 2.86 -6.02 19.14
N VAL A 159 2.57 -6.07 17.86
CA VAL A 159 2.81 -5.01 16.88
C VAL A 159 1.46 -4.56 16.36
N PHE A 160 1.01 -3.38 16.72
CA PHE A 160 -0.33 -2.90 16.47
C PHE A 160 -0.48 -2.25 15.09
N ASN A 161 -1.57 -2.58 14.38
CA ASN A 161 -2.11 -1.79 13.29
C ASN A 161 -3.07 -0.75 13.89
N LEU A 162 -2.70 0.52 13.82
CA LEU A 162 -3.43 1.60 14.48
C LEU A 162 -4.25 2.42 13.48
N THR A 163 -5.40 2.90 13.94
CA THR A 163 -6.12 3.99 13.27
C THR A 163 -5.40 5.32 13.48
N PRO A 164 -5.78 6.40 12.73
CA PRO A 164 -5.25 7.74 13.00
C PRO A 164 -5.45 8.22 14.44
N GLU A 165 -6.52 7.77 15.09
CA GLU A 165 -6.86 8.11 16.48
C GLU A 165 -6.13 7.22 17.52
N GLY A 166 -5.27 6.31 17.08
CA GLY A 166 -4.49 5.43 17.93
C GLY A 166 -5.24 4.21 18.46
N LYS A 167 -6.43 3.89 17.92
CA LYS A 167 -7.15 2.65 18.22
C LYS A 167 -6.55 1.47 17.46
N ILE A 168 -6.69 0.27 18.00
CA ILE A 168 -6.13 -0.97 17.48
C ILE A 168 -7.12 -1.65 16.54
N LEU A 169 -6.77 -1.76 15.28
CA LEU A 169 -7.56 -2.42 14.25
C LEU A 169 -7.24 -3.92 14.14
N GLY A 170 -5.99 -4.25 14.30
CA GLY A 170 -5.46 -5.60 14.25
C GLY A 170 -4.03 -5.60 14.77
N PHE A 171 -3.43 -6.77 14.90
CA PHE A 171 -2.02 -6.85 15.34
C PHE A 171 -1.36 -8.15 14.92
N GLN A 172 -0.04 -8.11 14.91
CA GLN A 172 0.79 -9.29 14.78
C GLN A 172 1.53 -9.52 16.10
N THR A 173 1.59 -10.76 16.57
CA THR A 173 2.47 -11.11 17.69
C THR A 173 3.77 -11.72 17.17
N ARG A 174 4.87 -11.42 17.86
CA ARG A 174 6.17 -12.02 17.64
C ARG A 174 6.66 -12.71 18.91
N ASP A 175 6.98 -13.98 18.80
CA ASP A 175 7.61 -14.74 19.90
C ASP A 175 9.04 -14.25 20.12
N LEU A 176 9.31 -13.73 21.33
CA LEU A 176 10.64 -13.36 21.81
C LEU A 176 11.25 -14.42 22.74
N GLY A 177 10.48 -15.46 23.05
CA GLY A 177 10.84 -16.47 24.03
C GLY A 177 11.36 -17.79 23.47
N GLY A 178 11.22 -18.03 22.16
CA GLY A 178 11.58 -19.30 21.56
C GLY A 178 10.68 -20.43 22.01
N SER A 179 9.36 -20.22 22.08
CA SER A 179 8.35 -21.16 22.60
C SER A 179 8.19 -22.42 21.73
N GLY A 180 8.91 -22.53 20.58
CA GLY A 180 8.78 -23.62 19.62
C GLY A 180 7.54 -23.50 18.72
N GLY A 181 6.71 -22.49 18.93
CA GLY A 181 5.56 -22.16 18.08
C GLY A 181 5.92 -21.27 16.87
N PRO A 182 4.92 -20.85 16.08
CA PRO A 182 5.15 -19.94 14.97
C PRO A 182 5.78 -18.62 15.48
N LYS A 183 6.85 -18.18 14.80
CA LYS A 183 7.54 -16.93 15.14
C LYS A 183 6.62 -15.71 15.12
N TYR A 184 5.61 -15.74 14.25
CA TYR A 184 4.61 -14.68 14.09
C TYR A 184 3.21 -15.30 14.07
N LYS A 185 2.24 -14.60 14.68
CA LYS A 185 0.81 -14.89 14.61
C LYS A 185 0.08 -13.61 14.30
N THR A 186 -0.88 -13.64 13.39
CA THR A 186 -1.69 -12.49 13.00
C THR A 186 -3.07 -12.56 13.62
N TRP A 187 -3.53 -11.45 14.15
CA TRP A 187 -4.82 -11.24 14.77
C TRP A 187 -5.59 -10.19 13.98
N ASN A 188 -6.55 -10.64 13.18
CA ASN A 188 -7.49 -9.81 12.45
C ASN A 188 -8.69 -9.45 13.33
N ILE A 189 -9.60 -8.61 12.82
CA ILE A 189 -10.79 -8.17 13.53
C ILE A 189 -11.60 -9.36 14.06
N GLU A 190 -11.92 -10.34 13.22
CA GLU A 190 -12.70 -11.51 13.57
C GLU A 190 -12.13 -12.25 14.78
N ARG A 191 -10.83 -12.59 14.73
CA ARG A 191 -10.15 -13.32 15.81
C ARG A 191 -10.08 -12.54 17.12
N ILE A 192 -9.95 -11.20 17.03
CA ILE A 192 -9.93 -10.33 18.19
C ILE A 192 -11.32 -10.31 18.84
N TYR A 193 -12.37 -10.09 18.04
CA TYR A 193 -13.75 -10.04 18.52
C TYR A 193 -14.22 -11.37 19.10
N ASP A 194 -13.90 -12.49 18.42
CA ASP A 194 -14.15 -13.83 18.95
C ASP A 194 -13.46 -14.05 20.31
N ARG A 195 -12.20 -13.67 20.41
CA ARG A 195 -11.44 -13.79 21.68
C ARG A 195 -12.02 -12.96 22.80
N LEU A 196 -12.49 -11.76 22.51
CA LEU A 196 -13.10 -10.83 23.47
C LEU A 196 -14.58 -11.15 23.71
N LYS A 197 -15.18 -12.05 22.92
CA LYS A 197 -16.63 -12.36 22.93
C LYS A 197 -17.49 -11.12 22.66
N LEU A 198 -17.02 -10.24 21.79
CA LEU A 198 -17.74 -9.06 21.35
C LEU A 198 -18.64 -9.41 20.16
N PRO A 199 -19.85 -8.82 20.06
CA PRO A 199 -20.67 -8.97 18.88
C PRO A 199 -20.02 -8.28 17.68
N LEU A 200 -20.14 -8.90 16.51
CA LEU A 200 -19.64 -8.35 15.24
C LEU A 200 -20.82 -8.34 14.25
N ASP A 201 -21.44 -7.17 14.11
CA ASP A 201 -22.59 -6.96 13.23
C ASP A 201 -22.14 -6.50 11.84
N VAL A 202 -21.71 -7.48 11.03
CA VAL A 202 -21.25 -7.28 9.66
C VAL A 202 -21.64 -8.49 8.81
N THR A 203 -21.79 -8.31 7.51
CA THR A 203 -22.00 -9.43 6.58
C THR A 203 -20.70 -10.25 6.41
N GLU A 204 -20.81 -11.45 5.90
CA GLU A 204 -19.67 -12.33 5.65
C GLU A 204 -18.66 -11.70 4.66
N GLU A 205 -19.15 -11.02 3.61
CA GLU A 205 -18.34 -10.30 2.64
C GLU A 205 -17.61 -9.11 3.27
N GLU A 206 -18.30 -8.29 4.07
CA GLU A 206 -17.69 -7.20 4.83
C GLU A 206 -16.61 -7.73 5.78
N LEU A 207 -16.88 -8.84 6.47
CA LEU A 207 -15.95 -9.45 7.41
C LEU A 207 -14.65 -9.89 6.73
N ASP A 208 -14.74 -10.54 5.57
CA ASP A 208 -13.54 -10.94 4.80
C ASP A 208 -12.68 -9.72 4.43
N ASN A 209 -13.31 -8.65 3.96
CA ASN A 209 -12.60 -7.42 3.60
C ASN A 209 -12.05 -6.68 4.84
N LEU A 210 -12.81 -6.59 5.93
CA LEU A 210 -12.36 -6.00 7.20
C LEU A 210 -11.16 -6.79 7.78
N ASN A 211 -11.17 -8.11 7.67
CA ASN A 211 -10.06 -8.95 8.05
C ASN A 211 -8.80 -8.63 7.23
N LYS A 212 -8.92 -8.43 5.92
CA LYS A 212 -7.80 -8.01 5.05
C LYS A 212 -7.27 -6.63 5.45
N ILE A 213 -8.16 -5.64 5.63
CA ILE A 213 -7.81 -4.28 6.06
C ILE A 213 -7.06 -4.31 7.39
N SER A 214 -7.52 -5.08 8.36
CA SER A 214 -6.91 -5.17 9.70
C SER A 214 -5.47 -5.73 9.68
N MET A 215 -5.12 -6.47 8.64
CA MET A 215 -3.80 -7.06 8.45
C MET A 215 -2.83 -6.18 7.63
N LEU A 216 -3.30 -5.04 7.12
CA LEU A 216 -2.49 -4.08 6.38
C LEU A 216 -2.09 -2.92 7.30
N PHE A 217 -0.91 -3.01 7.90
CA PHE A 217 -0.40 -1.98 8.82
C PHE A 217 -0.24 -0.64 8.11
N GLY A 218 -0.83 0.39 8.68
CA GLY A 218 -0.77 1.74 8.12
C GLY A 218 -1.83 2.06 7.06
N ILE A 219 -2.67 1.10 6.65
CA ILE A 219 -3.66 1.29 5.58
C ILE A 219 -4.63 2.45 5.84
N LEU A 220 -5.01 2.67 7.09
CA LEU A 220 -5.92 3.76 7.48
C LEU A 220 -5.22 5.12 7.65
N THR A 221 -3.88 5.15 7.59
CA THR A 221 -3.07 6.36 7.75
C THR A 221 -2.32 6.76 6.48
N VAL A 222 -2.24 5.86 5.51
CA VAL A 222 -1.54 6.10 4.25
C VAL A 222 -2.32 7.09 3.38
N ASP A 223 -1.60 8.04 2.77
CA ASP A 223 -2.12 8.91 1.72
C ASP A 223 -1.81 8.30 0.35
N MET A 224 -2.82 7.65 -0.23
CA MET A 224 -2.67 6.97 -1.52
C MET A 224 -2.66 7.94 -2.72
N ALA A 225 -2.93 9.22 -2.50
CA ALA A 225 -2.79 10.25 -3.54
C ALA A 225 -1.33 10.62 -3.79
N ARG A 226 -0.41 10.21 -2.92
CA ARG A 226 1.03 10.38 -3.04
C ARG A 226 1.72 9.04 -3.06
N ASP A 227 2.95 9.02 -3.55
CA ASP A 227 3.77 7.81 -3.50
C ASP A 227 3.79 7.21 -2.10
N PHE A 228 3.45 5.94 -2.00
CA PHE A 228 3.51 5.18 -0.76
C PHE A 228 4.23 3.85 -0.96
N SER A 229 4.89 3.39 0.08
CA SER A 229 5.72 2.20 0.00
C SER A 229 5.07 1.00 0.70
N ILE A 230 5.17 -0.17 0.08
CA ILE A 230 4.60 -1.43 0.56
C ILE A 230 5.75 -2.34 0.97
N PHE A 231 5.74 -2.77 2.23
CA PHE A 231 6.76 -3.62 2.85
C PHE A 231 6.22 -5.02 3.15
N GLU A 232 7.10 -6.01 3.20
CA GLU A 232 6.74 -7.38 3.57
C GLU A 232 6.35 -7.54 5.05
N GLY A 233 6.71 -6.56 5.89
CA GLY A 233 6.42 -6.59 7.31
C GLY A 233 6.14 -5.22 7.92
N PRO A 234 5.40 -5.18 9.06
CA PRO A 234 5.05 -3.93 9.72
C PRO A 234 6.26 -3.20 10.32
N ILE A 235 7.32 -3.92 10.69
CA ILE A 235 8.52 -3.33 11.30
C ILE A 235 9.24 -2.42 10.30
N ASP A 236 9.42 -2.87 9.07
CA ASP A 236 10.09 -2.10 8.02
C ASP A 236 9.26 -0.87 7.62
N ALA A 237 7.95 -1.04 7.49
CA ALA A 237 7.03 0.06 7.21
C ALA A 237 7.12 1.20 8.23
N MET A 238 7.47 0.92 9.48
CA MET A 238 7.62 1.95 10.51
C MET A 238 8.79 2.91 10.29
N PHE A 239 9.72 2.60 9.39
CA PHE A 239 10.88 3.45 9.09
C PHE A 239 10.68 4.38 7.91
N MET A 240 9.58 4.22 7.16
CA MET A 240 9.25 5.07 6.03
C MET A 240 7.91 5.76 6.25
N ASN A 241 7.86 7.05 5.93
CA ASN A 241 6.60 7.79 5.91
C ASN A 241 5.73 7.31 4.75
N ASN A 242 4.42 7.42 4.90
CA ASN A 242 3.45 7.03 3.88
C ASN A 242 3.68 5.59 3.40
N SER A 243 3.48 4.64 4.27
CA SER A 243 3.82 3.24 4.03
C SER A 243 2.81 2.25 4.59
N ILE A 244 2.78 1.07 3.98
CA ILE A 244 1.97 -0.09 4.40
C ILE A 244 2.90 -1.26 4.68
N GLY A 245 2.67 -1.93 5.81
CA GLY A 245 3.31 -3.20 6.16
C GLY A 245 2.36 -4.38 6.00
N LEU A 246 2.76 -5.38 5.23
CA LEU A 246 1.97 -6.60 5.05
C LEU A 246 2.22 -7.56 6.22
N THR A 247 1.20 -8.31 6.65
CA THR A 247 1.36 -9.33 7.68
C THR A 247 1.06 -10.71 7.12
N GLY A 248 2.11 -11.48 6.84
CA GLY A 248 2.10 -12.95 6.80
C GLY A 248 1.14 -13.67 5.85
N VAL A 249 0.36 -12.97 5.04
CA VAL A 249 -0.65 -13.59 4.16
C VAL A 249 -0.20 -13.53 2.72
N LYS A 250 0.66 -14.45 2.36
CA LYS A 250 1.26 -14.57 1.02
C LYS A 250 0.25 -14.80 -0.12
N LYS A 251 -1.02 -15.08 0.15
CA LYS A 251 -2.02 -15.47 -0.86
C LYS A 251 -3.34 -14.66 -0.89
N GLN A 252 -3.55 -13.74 0.03
CA GLN A 252 -4.80 -12.95 0.12
C GLN A 252 -4.55 -11.44 0.16
N ILE A 253 -3.38 -11.02 -0.32
CA ILE A 253 -3.00 -9.63 -0.28
C ILE A 253 -3.79 -8.90 -1.35
N ILE A 254 -4.43 -7.82 -0.93
CA ILE A 254 -4.90 -6.77 -1.82
C ILE A 254 -3.74 -6.41 -2.74
N GLU A 255 -3.94 -6.62 -4.02
CA GLU A 255 -2.93 -6.24 -4.99
C GLU A 255 -3.05 -4.74 -5.25
N PHE A 256 -2.06 -4.00 -4.83
CA PHE A 256 -1.95 -2.56 -5.11
C PHE A 256 -1.44 -2.27 -6.53
N ASN A 257 -1.46 -3.26 -7.41
CA ASN A 257 -0.90 -3.18 -8.77
C ASN A 257 -1.58 -2.12 -9.65
N GLU A 258 -2.85 -1.82 -9.36
CA GLU A 258 -3.63 -0.84 -10.11
C GLU A 258 -3.50 0.59 -9.56
N ILE A 259 -2.77 0.76 -8.45
CA ILE A 259 -2.54 2.06 -7.83
C ILE A 259 -1.20 2.62 -8.32
N PRO A 260 -1.19 3.68 -9.13
CA PRO A 260 0.04 4.19 -9.74
C PRO A 260 1.08 4.69 -8.75
N THR A 261 0.62 5.15 -7.59
CA THR A 261 1.45 5.67 -6.50
C THR A 261 2.02 4.58 -5.58
N ALA A 262 1.62 3.31 -5.79
CA ALA A 262 2.11 2.19 -5.01
C ALA A 262 3.53 1.79 -5.43
N ARG A 263 4.43 1.69 -4.45
CA ARG A 263 5.83 1.31 -4.64
C ARG A 263 6.16 0.12 -3.74
N TYR A 264 6.76 -0.92 -4.29
CA TYR A 264 7.10 -2.12 -3.55
C TYR A 264 8.54 -2.09 -3.04
N PHE A 265 8.70 -2.31 -1.75
CA PHE A 265 9.99 -2.40 -1.08
C PHE A 265 10.15 -3.80 -0.48
N PHE A 266 10.63 -4.74 -1.28
CA PHE A 266 10.84 -6.13 -0.88
C PHE A 266 12.11 -6.31 -0.06
N ASP A 267 12.23 -7.41 0.67
CA ASP A 267 13.45 -7.80 1.36
C ASP A 267 14.59 -8.05 0.35
N ASN A 268 15.83 -7.77 0.74
CA ASN A 268 17.03 -8.04 -0.05
C ASN A 268 17.48 -9.51 0.10
N ASP A 269 16.60 -10.43 -0.23
CA ASP A 269 16.88 -11.87 -0.28
C ASP A 269 16.36 -12.47 -1.60
N MET A 270 16.58 -13.78 -1.79
CA MET A 270 16.19 -14.44 -3.05
C MET A 270 14.67 -14.40 -3.30
N GLU A 271 13.85 -14.50 -2.26
CA GLU A 271 12.39 -14.42 -2.39
C GLU A 271 11.96 -13.00 -2.74
N GLY A 272 12.50 -11.98 -2.06
CA GLY A 272 12.24 -10.57 -2.35
C GLY A 272 12.70 -10.18 -3.77
N LYS A 273 13.86 -10.64 -4.22
CA LYS A 273 14.34 -10.41 -5.59
C LYS A 273 13.42 -11.05 -6.64
N THR A 274 12.93 -12.26 -6.40
CA THR A 274 11.97 -12.91 -7.30
C THR A 274 10.70 -12.09 -7.44
N ARG A 275 10.13 -11.64 -6.33
CA ARG A 275 8.93 -10.79 -6.32
C ARG A 275 9.16 -9.42 -6.98
N MET A 276 10.33 -8.83 -6.74
CA MET A 276 10.73 -7.58 -7.36
C MET A 276 10.75 -7.71 -8.89
N ILE A 277 11.33 -8.79 -9.44
CA ILE A 277 11.33 -9.08 -10.87
C ILE A 277 9.91 -9.26 -11.41
N GLU A 278 9.05 -10.00 -10.70
CA GLU A 278 7.65 -10.22 -11.09
C GLU A 278 6.87 -8.89 -11.16
N LYS A 279 6.99 -8.07 -10.13
CA LYS A 279 6.33 -6.76 -10.07
C LYS A 279 6.86 -5.81 -11.16
N LEU A 280 8.17 -5.77 -11.36
CA LEU A 280 8.78 -4.93 -12.40
C LEU A 280 8.37 -5.36 -13.82
N LYS A 281 8.26 -6.66 -14.09
CA LYS A 281 7.69 -7.17 -15.35
C LYS A 281 6.24 -6.77 -15.55
N GLY A 282 5.48 -6.63 -14.47
CA GLY A 282 4.10 -6.12 -14.45
C GLY A 282 4.00 -4.61 -14.56
N GLY A 283 5.10 -3.87 -14.66
CA GLY A 283 5.12 -2.40 -14.76
C GLY A 283 4.94 -1.67 -13.42
N GLN A 284 5.00 -2.39 -12.30
CA GLN A 284 4.92 -1.78 -10.97
C GLN A 284 6.26 -1.17 -10.55
N THR A 285 6.19 -0.16 -9.70
CA THR A 285 7.37 0.51 -9.15
C THR A 285 7.97 -0.32 -8.01
N VAL A 286 9.28 -0.61 -8.10
CA VAL A 286 10.02 -1.41 -7.10
C VAL A 286 11.29 -0.71 -6.67
N PHE A 287 11.76 -1.00 -5.44
CA PHE A 287 13.05 -0.50 -4.94
C PHE A 287 14.22 -1.38 -5.41
N MET A 288 15.27 -0.76 -5.94
CA MET A 288 16.43 -1.42 -6.55
C MET A 288 17.59 -1.58 -5.56
N TRP A 289 17.57 -2.66 -4.77
CA TRP A 289 18.60 -2.94 -3.76
C TRP A 289 20.02 -2.97 -4.30
N ASP A 290 20.27 -3.70 -5.39
CA ASP A 290 21.64 -3.92 -5.89
C ASP A 290 22.27 -2.61 -6.37
N LYS A 291 21.49 -1.73 -7.01
CA LYS A 291 21.93 -0.40 -7.41
C LYS A 291 22.22 0.47 -6.18
N PHE A 292 21.30 0.50 -5.22
CA PHE A 292 21.44 1.26 -3.98
C PHE A 292 22.69 0.85 -3.18
N ILE A 293 22.84 -0.46 -2.95
CA ILE A 293 23.97 -1.03 -2.20
C ILE A 293 25.30 -0.69 -2.88
N LYS A 294 25.35 -0.77 -4.21
CA LYS A 294 26.54 -0.45 -4.99
C LYS A 294 26.91 1.04 -4.87
N ASP A 295 25.94 1.93 -5.04
CA ASP A 295 26.21 3.39 -5.06
C ASP A 295 26.65 3.91 -3.69
N PHE A 296 26.15 3.33 -2.60
CA PHE A 296 26.55 3.67 -1.22
C PHE A 296 27.64 2.77 -0.64
N ASN A 297 28.19 1.85 -1.44
CA ASN A 297 29.22 0.89 -1.01
C ASN A 297 28.85 0.11 0.27
N ILE A 298 27.58 -0.32 0.37
CA ILE A 298 27.05 -1.06 1.50
C ILE A 298 27.39 -2.55 1.35
N PRO A 299 27.92 -3.22 2.37
CA PRO A 299 28.14 -4.67 2.30
C PRO A 299 26.79 -5.42 2.21
N ALA A 300 26.50 -6.05 1.08
CA ALA A 300 25.20 -6.70 0.80
C ALA A 300 24.76 -7.69 1.89
N ARG A 301 25.69 -8.37 2.55
CA ARG A 301 25.42 -9.34 3.63
C ARG A 301 24.96 -8.67 4.95
N LYS A 302 25.08 -7.35 5.06
CA LYS A 302 24.76 -6.58 6.28
C LYS A 302 23.34 -6.04 6.26
N VAL A 303 22.68 -5.99 5.12
CA VAL A 303 21.39 -5.33 4.94
C VAL A 303 20.45 -6.27 4.21
N LYS A 304 19.55 -6.88 4.97
CA LYS A 304 18.51 -7.77 4.43
C LYS A 304 17.18 -7.03 4.18
N ASP A 305 16.84 -6.10 5.05
CA ASP A 305 15.58 -5.37 5.07
C ASP A 305 15.82 -3.88 5.37
N LEU A 306 14.78 -3.06 5.34
CA LEU A 306 14.91 -1.63 5.65
C LEU A 306 15.37 -1.41 7.09
N ASN A 307 14.92 -2.21 8.04
CA ASN A 307 15.38 -2.10 9.42
C ASN A 307 16.89 -2.33 9.56
N ASP A 308 17.44 -3.32 8.84
CA ASP A 308 18.89 -3.55 8.83
C ASP A 308 19.64 -2.37 8.16
N LEU A 309 19.07 -1.78 7.11
CA LEU A 309 19.62 -0.57 6.48
C LEU A 309 19.64 0.61 7.45
N VAL A 310 18.56 0.84 8.18
CA VAL A 310 18.49 1.91 9.18
C VAL A 310 19.52 1.70 10.29
N LYS A 311 19.73 0.47 10.77
CA LYS A 311 20.77 0.13 11.75
C LYS A 311 22.17 0.35 11.18
N TRP A 312 22.39 -0.01 9.94
CA TRP A 312 23.65 0.22 9.25
C TRP A 312 23.95 1.72 9.14
N GLU A 313 22.96 2.51 8.69
CA GLU A 313 23.08 3.97 8.60
C GLU A 313 23.30 4.64 9.96
N TYR A 314 22.59 4.18 11.00
CA TYR A 314 22.79 4.67 12.37
C TYR A 314 24.24 4.55 12.83
N THR A 315 24.95 3.51 12.39
CA THR A 315 26.35 3.25 12.72
C THR A 315 27.32 3.99 11.81
N ASN A 316 27.06 4.03 10.51
CA ASN A 316 28.00 4.49 9.49
C ASN A 316 27.80 5.96 9.06
N ARG A 317 26.60 6.53 9.26
CA ARG A 317 26.27 7.95 9.01
C ARG A 317 26.57 8.43 7.60
N THR A 318 26.18 7.66 6.60
CA THR A 318 26.44 7.97 5.18
C THR A 318 25.40 8.92 4.59
N GLY A 319 24.26 9.11 5.23
CA GLY A 319 23.13 9.89 4.70
C GLY A 319 22.30 9.14 3.65
N CYS A 320 22.55 7.85 3.45
CA CYS A 320 21.92 7.08 2.38
C CYS A 320 20.39 7.00 2.46
N LEU A 321 19.82 7.09 3.66
CA LEU A 321 18.36 7.06 3.84
C LEU A 321 17.63 8.25 3.20
N SER A 322 18.31 9.39 3.03
CA SER A 322 17.72 10.56 2.36
C SER A 322 17.51 10.37 0.86
N ASP A 323 18.16 9.37 0.29
CA ASP A 323 18.20 9.13 -1.15
C ASP A 323 17.35 7.93 -1.59
N LEU A 324 16.64 7.24 -0.69
CA LEU A 324 15.87 6.05 -0.99
C LEU A 324 14.92 6.24 -2.18
N ASP A 325 14.25 7.38 -2.27
CA ASP A 325 13.27 7.65 -3.33
C ASP A 325 13.88 7.63 -4.75
N LYS A 326 15.17 7.88 -4.89
CA LYS A 326 15.88 7.86 -6.18
C LYS A 326 16.09 6.46 -6.74
N TYR A 327 15.87 5.43 -5.93
CA TYR A 327 16.12 4.04 -6.29
C TYR A 327 14.87 3.22 -6.56
N PHE A 328 13.71 3.89 -6.63
CA PHE A 328 12.51 3.25 -7.14
C PHE A 328 12.45 3.37 -8.66
N THR A 329 12.07 2.29 -9.32
CA THR A 329 11.89 2.23 -10.78
C THR A 329 10.70 1.36 -11.18
N ASN A 330 10.08 1.68 -12.30
CA ASN A 330 9.11 0.83 -12.99
C ASN A 330 9.61 0.43 -14.40
N ASN A 331 10.86 0.73 -14.70
CA ASN A 331 11.46 0.37 -15.98
C ASN A 331 11.86 -1.11 -15.98
N SER A 332 11.18 -1.92 -16.77
CA SER A 332 11.45 -3.36 -16.89
C SER A 332 12.87 -3.70 -17.39
N LEU A 333 13.57 -2.76 -18.04
CA LEU A 333 14.96 -2.96 -18.44
C LEU A 333 15.91 -3.00 -17.25
N ASP A 334 15.54 -2.43 -16.12
CA ASP A 334 16.37 -2.44 -14.92
C ASP A 334 16.50 -3.84 -14.29
N ILE A 335 15.75 -4.84 -14.76
CA ILE A 335 15.89 -6.25 -14.34
C ILE A 335 17.33 -6.76 -14.53
N ILE A 336 18.07 -6.22 -15.48
CA ILE A 336 19.48 -6.60 -15.71
C ILE A 336 20.42 -6.23 -14.54
N PHE A 337 19.95 -5.38 -13.61
CA PHE A 337 20.71 -4.94 -12.44
C PHE A 337 20.29 -5.68 -11.14
N ILE A 338 19.45 -6.70 -11.23
CA ILE A 338 18.99 -7.52 -10.12
C ILE A 338 19.72 -8.87 -10.14
#